data_b201bcada7c8ab90a18218ff4eae6ca1
#
_entry.id   b201bcada7c8ab90a18218ff4eae6ca1
#
_cell.length_a   1.000
_cell.length_b   1.000
_cell.length_c   1.000
_cell.angle_alpha   90.00
_cell.angle_beta   90.00
_cell.angle_gamma   90.00
#
_symmetry.space_group_name_H-M   'P 1'
#
loop_
_entity.id
_entity.type
_entity.pdbx_description
1 polymer ?
#
loop_
_entity_poly.entity_id
_entity_poly.type
_entity_poly.pdbx_seq_one_letter_code
_entity_poly.pdbx_strand_id
1 'polypeptide(L)'
;MDIGAYLQCYKNPYATYKCLESFRRFYPSGTVVLLSDNGYNYSKLAEFFNCIYVHSDENVPVNLIDFHNTDAVLNSKKLIQRVLNAFSLIKEDYVMWLEDDVIINGRIVDDFRYDINGFCPNTIVTKRLCNTYKFLVPERRYRFSGHGGAVFHKLNTISALLREDVIDEVVPNWSKYDLPTTIAQDYLFSILVTINGGNVGPYDGHGERHDNKIDQRITVQHQYKYWYGFPMPPELKYLVTGA
;
A
#
# COMPACT_ATOMS: atom_id res chain seq x y z
N MET A 1 -2.47 -10.01 -17.73
CA MET A 1 -1.44 -9.97 -16.67
C MET A 1 -2.10 -10.39 -15.37
N ASP A 2 -1.47 -11.28 -14.61
CA ASP A 2 -1.95 -11.66 -13.28
C ASP A 2 -1.27 -10.77 -12.24
N ILE A 3 -2.08 -10.30 -11.28
CA ILE A 3 -1.66 -9.38 -10.21
C ILE A 3 -2.01 -10.06 -8.89
N GLY A 4 -1.03 -10.15 -7.99
CA GLY A 4 -1.28 -10.51 -6.61
C GLY A 4 -1.72 -9.28 -5.79
N ALA A 5 -2.11 -9.49 -4.53
CA ALA A 5 -2.49 -8.37 -3.69
C ALA A 5 -2.01 -8.53 -2.25
N TYR A 6 -1.72 -7.41 -1.62
CA TYR A 6 -1.52 -7.27 -0.19
C TYR A 6 -2.61 -6.38 0.37
N LEU A 7 -3.39 -6.88 1.31
CA LEU A 7 -4.41 -6.12 2.03
C LEU A 7 -4.09 -6.13 3.53
N GLN A 8 -3.84 -4.95 4.08
CA GLN A 8 -3.77 -4.77 5.52
C GLN A 8 -5.10 -4.23 6.03
N CYS A 9 -5.69 -4.90 7.01
CA CYS A 9 -6.97 -4.55 7.60
C CYS A 9 -6.90 -4.50 9.12
N TYR A 10 -7.86 -3.80 9.74
CA TYR A 10 -7.93 -3.64 11.20
C TYR A 10 -9.35 -3.97 11.72
N LYS A 11 -10.24 -3.01 11.76
CA LYS A 11 -11.59 -3.14 12.36
C LYS A 11 -12.74 -2.67 11.44
N ASN A 12 -12.57 -2.77 10.13
CA ASN A 12 -13.61 -2.45 9.14
C ASN A 12 -14.01 -3.72 8.35
N PRO A 13 -14.70 -4.69 8.98
CA PRO A 13 -14.88 -6.02 8.41
C PRO A 13 -15.67 -6.00 7.11
N TYR A 14 -16.73 -5.20 7.01
CA TYR A 14 -17.53 -5.15 5.79
C TYR A 14 -16.81 -4.43 4.65
N ALA A 15 -16.07 -3.37 4.94
CA ALA A 15 -15.24 -2.70 3.95
C ALA A 15 -14.14 -3.64 3.43
N THR A 16 -13.45 -4.37 4.32
CA THR A 16 -12.49 -5.43 3.95
C THR A 16 -13.10 -6.49 3.05
N TYR A 17 -14.32 -6.99 3.40
CA TYR A 17 -15.07 -7.94 2.57
C TYR A 17 -15.32 -7.36 1.17
N LYS A 18 -15.81 -6.12 1.07
CA LYS A 18 -16.14 -5.47 -0.21
C LYS A 18 -14.90 -5.21 -1.08
N CYS A 19 -13.79 -4.84 -0.47
CA CYS A 19 -12.52 -4.71 -1.17
C CYS A 19 -12.10 -6.05 -1.79
N LEU A 20 -12.06 -7.13 -1.00
CA LEU A 20 -11.72 -8.47 -1.49
C LEU A 20 -12.70 -9.00 -2.53
N GLU A 21 -14.02 -8.81 -2.34
CA GLU A 21 -15.05 -9.18 -3.30
C GLU A 21 -14.80 -8.50 -4.65
N SER A 22 -14.50 -7.20 -4.64
CA SER A 22 -14.22 -6.43 -5.84
C SER A 22 -12.94 -6.91 -6.54
N PHE A 23 -11.87 -7.17 -5.79
CA PHE A 23 -10.62 -7.68 -6.32
C PHE A 23 -10.80 -9.07 -6.95
N ARG A 24 -11.42 -10.02 -6.25
CA ARG A 24 -11.64 -11.40 -6.72
C ARG A 24 -12.50 -11.47 -7.97
N ARG A 25 -13.39 -10.53 -8.19
CA ARG A 25 -14.20 -10.46 -9.42
C ARG A 25 -13.34 -10.35 -10.68
N PHE A 26 -12.22 -9.63 -10.60
CA PHE A 26 -11.36 -9.37 -11.76
C PHE A 26 -10.03 -10.15 -11.71
N TYR A 27 -9.58 -10.57 -10.53
CA TYR A 27 -8.34 -11.34 -10.31
C TYR A 27 -8.64 -12.58 -9.45
N PRO A 28 -9.40 -13.56 -9.99
CA PRO A 28 -9.86 -14.71 -9.21
C PRO A 28 -8.71 -15.63 -8.77
N SER A 29 -7.61 -15.71 -9.55
CA SER A 29 -6.46 -16.58 -9.32
C SER A 29 -5.28 -15.89 -8.65
N GLY A 30 -5.27 -14.55 -8.54
CA GLY A 30 -4.15 -13.81 -7.95
C GLY A 30 -3.89 -14.21 -6.50
N THR A 31 -2.62 -14.35 -6.12
CA THR A 31 -2.26 -14.59 -4.72
C THR A 31 -2.61 -13.36 -3.90
N VAL A 32 -3.36 -13.53 -2.82
CA VAL A 32 -3.71 -12.44 -1.90
C VAL A 32 -3.19 -12.76 -0.51
N VAL A 33 -2.44 -11.84 0.07
CA VAL A 33 -2.09 -11.86 1.50
C VAL A 33 -3.02 -10.89 2.23
N LEU A 34 -3.84 -11.44 3.13
CA LEU A 34 -4.71 -10.69 4.03
C LEU A 34 -4.06 -10.62 5.41
N LEU A 35 -3.62 -9.44 5.81
CA LEU A 35 -2.98 -9.21 7.10
C LEU A 35 -3.93 -8.45 8.04
N SER A 36 -4.24 -9.04 9.19
CA SER A 36 -4.90 -8.34 10.29
C SER A 36 -3.86 -7.66 11.18
N ASP A 37 -3.95 -6.35 11.30
CA ASP A 37 -3.02 -5.50 12.06
C ASP A 37 -3.52 -5.30 13.50
N ASN A 38 -3.42 -6.37 14.32
CA ASN A 38 -3.96 -6.41 15.69
C ASN A 38 -5.46 -6.02 15.74
N GLY A 39 -6.20 -6.38 14.70
CA GLY A 39 -7.63 -6.13 14.56
C GLY A 39 -8.48 -7.36 14.88
N TYR A 40 -9.59 -7.46 14.16
CA TYR A 40 -10.43 -8.65 14.23
C TYR A 40 -9.73 -9.87 13.59
N ASN A 41 -10.19 -11.07 13.96
CA ASN A 41 -9.74 -12.28 13.30
C ASN A 41 -10.48 -12.47 11.98
N TYR A 42 -9.74 -12.40 10.88
CA TYR A 42 -10.23 -12.53 9.50
C TYR A 42 -9.91 -13.89 8.87
N SER A 43 -9.51 -14.91 9.66
CA SER A 43 -9.09 -16.21 9.12
C SER A 43 -10.14 -16.87 8.23
N LYS A 44 -11.42 -16.86 8.65
CA LYS A 44 -12.52 -17.41 7.85
C LYS A 44 -12.83 -16.57 6.60
N LEU A 45 -12.66 -15.25 6.68
CA LEU A 45 -12.77 -14.38 5.51
C LEU A 45 -11.66 -14.67 4.50
N ALA A 46 -10.44 -14.90 4.99
CA ALA A 46 -9.31 -15.30 4.15
C ALA A 46 -9.55 -16.64 3.47
N GLU A 47 -10.08 -17.63 4.20
CA GLU A 47 -10.49 -18.92 3.63
C GLU A 47 -11.57 -18.74 2.55
N PHE A 48 -12.62 -17.97 2.82
CA PHE A 48 -13.72 -17.69 1.90
C PHE A 48 -13.24 -17.08 0.58
N PHE A 49 -12.26 -16.16 0.63
CA PHE A 49 -11.66 -15.53 -0.56
C PHE A 49 -10.37 -16.20 -1.05
N ASN A 50 -10.00 -17.35 -0.53
CA ASN A 50 -8.76 -18.05 -0.86
C ASN A 50 -7.53 -17.12 -0.75
N CYS A 51 -7.36 -16.50 0.44
CA CYS A 51 -6.24 -15.64 0.78
C CYS A 51 -5.28 -16.36 1.74
N ILE A 52 -4.01 -16.00 1.70
CA ILE A 52 -3.03 -16.34 2.73
C ILE A 52 -3.30 -15.39 3.91
N TYR A 53 -3.64 -15.95 5.07
CA TYR A 53 -3.94 -15.15 6.26
C TYR A 53 -2.72 -14.96 7.14
N VAL A 54 -2.50 -13.73 7.57
CA VAL A 54 -1.48 -13.36 8.55
C VAL A 54 -2.16 -12.54 9.65
N HIS A 55 -2.00 -12.94 10.90
CA HIS A 55 -2.42 -12.14 12.05
C HIS A 55 -1.20 -11.54 12.74
N SER A 56 -1.22 -10.24 12.99
CA SER A 56 -0.20 -9.53 13.76
C SER A 56 -0.78 -9.17 15.11
N ASP A 57 -0.11 -9.55 16.19
CA ASP A 57 -0.47 -9.15 17.56
C ASP A 57 -0.06 -7.70 17.87
N GLU A 58 0.77 -7.11 17.02
CA GLU A 58 1.20 -5.72 17.12
C GLU A 58 0.51 -4.86 16.06
N ASN A 59 -0.02 -3.70 16.49
CA ASN A 59 -0.41 -2.65 15.57
C ASN A 59 0.84 -1.87 15.13
N VAL A 60 1.07 -1.80 13.83
CA VAL A 60 2.11 -0.95 13.24
C VAL A 60 1.42 0.19 12.52
N PRO A 61 1.60 1.44 12.97
CA PRO A 61 0.98 2.59 12.32
C PRO A 61 1.45 2.68 10.85
N VAL A 62 0.52 2.54 9.92
CA VAL A 62 0.83 2.57 8.48
C VAL A 62 0.61 3.94 7.86
N ASN A 63 -0.27 4.75 8.47
CA ASN A 63 -0.69 6.00 7.89
C ASN A 63 0.11 7.21 8.39
N LEU A 64 0.56 7.19 9.64
CA LEU A 64 1.28 8.31 10.24
C LEU A 64 2.35 7.79 11.20
N ILE A 65 3.60 7.81 10.76
CA ILE A 65 4.74 7.64 11.64
C ILE A 65 5.28 9.04 11.92
N ASP A 66 5.11 9.52 13.15
CA ASP A 66 5.66 10.82 13.55
C ASP A 66 7.19 10.72 13.60
N PHE A 67 7.89 11.44 12.74
CA PHE A 67 9.34 11.42 12.68
C PHE A 67 10.02 12.14 13.85
N HIS A 68 9.26 12.90 14.64
CA HIS A 68 9.73 13.42 15.94
C HIS A 68 9.69 12.36 17.05
N ASN A 69 9.00 11.26 16.81
CA ASN A 69 8.97 10.13 17.73
C ASN A 69 10.31 9.39 17.67
N THR A 70 10.90 9.10 18.82
CA THR A 70 12.13 8.31 18.94
C THR A 70 12.03 6.91 18.32
N ASP A 71 10.83 6.39 18.18
CA ASP A 71 10.54 5.07 17.61
C ASP A 71 10.31 5.08 16.09
N ALA A 72 10.41 6.23 15.41
CA ALA A 72 10.08 6.34 13.99
C ALA A 72 10.91 5.38 13.10
N VAL A 73 12.21 5.23 13.38
CA VAL A 73 13.08 4.30 12.66
C VAL A 73 12.63 2.86 12.89
N LEU A 74 12.39 2.48 14.15
CA LEU A 74 11.94 1.13 14.51
C LEU A 74 10.59 0.81 13.88
N ASN A 75 9.62 1.73 13.95
CA ASN A 75 8.30 1.55 13.36
C ASN A 75 8.36 1.45 11.83
N SER A 76 9.22 2.25 11.18
CA SER A 76 9.48 2.16 9.74
C SER A 76 10.05 0.78 9.37
N LYS A 77 11.04 0.29 10.11
CA LYS A 77 11.62 -1.04 9.89
C LYS A 77 10.60 -2.16 10.11
N LYS A 78 9.76 -2.07 11.16
CA LYS A 78 8.67 -3.03 11.41
C LYS A 78 7.67 -3.05 10.25
N LEU A 79 7.26 -1.88 9.75
CA LEU A 79 6.35 -1.78 8.61
C LEU A 79 6.97 -2.41 7.36
N ILE A 80 8.21 -2.05 7.05
CA ILE A 80 8.95 -2.58 5.91
C ILE A 80 9.07 -4.10 6.01
N GLN A 81 9.49 -4.64 7.16
CA GLN A 81 9.62 -6.08 7.35
C GLN A 81 8.29 -6.81 7.15
N ARG A 82 7.18 -6.22 7.61
CA ARG A 82 5.83 -6.76 7.39
C ARG A 82 5.49 -6.85 5.90
N VAL A 83 5.79 -5.80 5.14
CA VAL A 83 5.55 -5.76 3.69
C VAL A 83 6.45 -6.74 2.95
N LEU A 84 7.74 -6.83 3.31
CA LEU A 84 8.68 -7.79 2.74
C LEU A 84 8.20 -9.23 2.95
N ASN A 85 7.75 -9.56 4.16
CA ASN A 85 7.20 -10.87 4.48
C ASN A 85 5.95 -11.17 3.64
N ALA A 86 5.04 -10.20 3.52
CA ALA A 86 3.83 -10.37 2.73
C ALA A 86 4.15 -10.55 1.23
N PHE A 87 5.01 -9.71 0.67
CA PHE A 87 5.39 -9.78 -0.74
C PHE A 87 6.12 -11.08 -1.09
N SER A 88 6.89 -11.65 -0.15
CA SER A 88 7.54 -12.95 -0.36
C SER A 88 6.55 -14.12 -0.53
N LEU A 89 5.34 -14.00 0.00
CA LEU A 89 4.29 -15.01 -0.11
C LEU A 89 3.48 -14.89 -1.41
N ILE A 90 3.57 -13.76 -2.11
CA ILE A 90 2.85 -13.49 -3.35
C ILE A 90 3.65 -14.04 -4.53
N LYS A 91 3.00 -14.79 -5.42
CA LYS A 91 3.68 -15.45 -6.55
C LYS A 91 3.92 -14.51 -7.73
N GLU A 92 3.00 -13.59 -7.96
CA GLU A 92 2.98 -12.68 -9.09
C GLU A 92 4.13 -11.66 -9.02
N ASP A 93 4.56 -11.17 -10.19
CA ASP A 93 5.60 -10.13 -10.29
C ASP A 93 5.10 -8.74 -9.90
N TYR A 94 3.78 -8.55 -9.99
CA TYR A 94 3.11 -7.30 -9.62
C TYR A 94 2.17 -7.53 -8.44
N VAL A 95 2.26 -6.64 -7.46
CA VAL A 95 1.47 -6.69 -6.22
C VAL A 95 0.65 -5.41 -6.10
N MET A 96 -0.68 -5.54 -6.07
CA MET A 96 -1.57 -4.42 -5.75
C MET A 96 -1.63 -4.25 -4.24
N TRP A 97 -1.38 -3.03 -3.78
CA TRP A 97 -1.63 -2.66 -2.39
C TRP A 97 -3.11 -2.34 -2.22
N LEU A 98 -3.81 -3.15 -1.48
CA LEU A 98 -5.21 -2.94 -1.16
C LEU A 98 -5.36 -2.30 0.22
N GLU A 99 -6.27 -1.36 0.32
CA GLU A 99 -6.82 -0.81 1.55
C GLU A 99 -8.32 -1.09 1.58
N ASP A 100 -8.93 -1.06 2.75
CA ASP A 100 -10.35 -1.40 2.90
C ASP A 100 -11.29 -0.34 2.28
N ASP A 101 -10.75 0.76 1.74
CA ASP A 101 -11.45 1.77 0.94
C ASP A 101 -11.11 1.73 -0.57
N VAL A 102 -10.52 0.62 -1.03
CA VAL A 102 -10.26 0.39 -2.46
C VAL A 102 -11.39 -0.43 -3.08
N ILE A 103 -11.88 0.01 -4.24
CA ILE A 103 -12.86 -0.74 -5.05
C ILE A 103 -12.28 -0.96 -6.44
N ILE A 104 -12.31 -2.21 -6.89
CA ILE A 104 -11.92 -2.60 -8.24
C ILE A 104 -13.17 -2.67 -9.12
N ASN A 105 -13.23 -1.82 -10.15
CA ASN A 105 -14.35 -1.72 -11.08
C ASN A 105 -14.07 -2.41 -12.42
N GLY A 106 -12.81 -2.79 -12.67
CA GLY A 106 -12.40 -3.43 -13.93
C GLY A 106 -11.03 -4.08 -13.83
N ARG A 107 -10.65 -4.82 -14.87
CA ARG A 107 -9.31 -5.36 -15.00
C ARG A 107 -8.37 -4.26 -15.52
N ILE A 108 -7.19 -4.12 -14.91
CA ILE A 108 -6.17 -3.20 -15.41
C ILE A 108 -5.62 -3.75 -16.72
N VAL A 109 -5.57 -2.90 -17.74
CA VAL A 109 -5.06 -3.24 -19.08
C VAL A 109 -3.75 -2.50 -19.41
N ASP A 110 -3.24 -1.71 -18.48
CA ASP A 110 -2.01 -0.94 -18.66
C ASP A 110 -0.76 -1.82 -18.55
N ASP A 111 0.30 -1.42 -19.23
CA ASP A 111 1.65 -1.95 -19.06
C ASP A 111 2.34 -1.14 -17.96
N PHE A 112 2.56 -1.74 -16.80
CA PHE A 112 3.22 -1.08 -15.68
C PHE A 112 4.65 -0.69 -16.04
N ARG A 113 4.92 0.62 -16.04
CA ARG A 113 6.20 1.20 -16.48
C ARG A 113 7.10 1.63 -15.33
N TYR A 114 6.59 1.54 -14.12
CA TYR A 114 7.24 2.04 -12.93
C TYR A 114 7.38 0.93 -11.88
N ASP A 115 8.29 1.14 -10.93
CA ASP A 115 8.44 0.22 -9.80
C ASP A 115 7.27 0.35 -8.83
N ILE A 116 6.72 1.56 -8.69
CA ILE A 116 5.43 1.81 -8.05
C ILE A 116 4.53 2.55 -9.05
N ASN A 117 3.41 1.95 -9.38
CA ASN A 117 2.41 2.48 -10.30
C ASN A 117 1.15 2.85 -9.51
N GLY A 118 0.74 4.13 -9.54
CA GLY A 118 -0.44 4.54 -8.78
C GLY A 118 -0.83 6.00 -9.00
N PHE A 119 -1.77 6.50 -8.21
CA PHE A 119 -2.16 7.89 -8.27
C PHE A 119 -1.05 8.80 -7.74
N CYS A 120 -0.54 9.69 -8.57
CA CYS A 120 0.62 10.51 -8.28
C CYS A 120 0.27 12.01 -8.30
N PRO A 121 -0.37 12.55 -7.25
CA PRO A 121 -0.83 13.93 -7.24
C PRO A 121 0.31 14.96 -7.15
N ASN A 122 1.42 14.63 -6.51
CA ASN A 122 2.48 15.56 -6.17
C ASN A 122 3.89 15.03 -6.47
N THR A 123 4.88 15.90 -6.34
CA THR A 123 6.32 15.59 -6.39
C THR A 123 6.92 15.71 -4.99
N ILE A 124 7.90 14.86 -4.66
CA ILE A 124 8.44 14.75 -3.30
C ILE A 124 9.95 14.93 -3.18
N VAL A 125 10.69 14.91 -4.27
CA VAL A 125 12.16 15.03 -4.18
C VAL A 125 12.58 16.47 -4.11
N THR A 126 13.30 16.80 -3.05
CA THR A 126 13.81 18.14 -2.78
C THR A 126 15.25 18.30 -3.26
N LYS A 127 15.70 19.55 -3.40
CA LYS A 127 17.12 19.84 -3.69
C LYS A 127 18.07 19.25 -2.64
N ARG A 128 17.63 19.15 -1.39
CA ARG A 128 18.45 18.60 -0.31
C ARG A 128 18.66 17.10 -0.49
N LEU A 129 17.64 16.33 -0.88
CA LEU A 129 17.83 14.92 -1.24
C LEU A 129 18.80 14.75 -2.41
N CYS A 130 18.70 15.59 -3.44
CA CYS A 130 19.63 15.57 -4.57
C CYS A 130 21.07 15.88 -4.17
N ASN A 131 21.28 16.70 -3.14
CA ASN A 131 22.63 16.96 -2.62
C ASN A 131 23.23 15.76 -1.90
N THR A 132 22.40 14.95 -1.24
CA THR A 132 22.84 13.73 -0.57
C THR A 132 23.01 12.59 -1.56
N TYR A 133 22.04 12.38 -2.41
CA TYR A 133 22.00 11.31 -3.41
C TYR A 133 22.30 11.89 -4.80
N LYS A 134 23.57 11.93 -5.17
CA LYS A 134 24.10 12.66 -6.35
C LYS A 134 23.56 12.18 -7.70
N PHE A 135 23.00 10.98 -7.80
CA PHE A 135 22.34 10.50 -9.01
C PHE A 135 20.92 11.09 -9.20
N LEU A 136 20.35 11.68 -8.15
CA LEU A 136 19.09 12.41 -8.26
C LEU A 136 19.33 13.78 -8.90
N VAL A 137 18.49 14.15 -9.85
CA VAL A 137 18.59 15.39 -10.61
C VAL A 137 17.50 16.35 -10.16
N PRO A 138 17.81 17.56 -9.66
CA PRO A 138 16.83 18.49 -9.09
C PRO A 138 15.74 18.92 -10.08
N GLU A 139 16.04 18.93 -11.37
CA GLU A 139 15.13 19.32 -12.45
C GLU A 139 14.16 18.20 -12.83
N ARG A 140 14.45 16.95 -12.44
CA ARG A 140 13.58 15.80 -12.67
C ARG A 140 12.41 15.82 -11.68
N ARG A 141 11.21 15.58 -12.18
CA ARG A 141 10.03 15.41 -11.33
C ARG A 141 9.98 13.98 -10.78
N TYR A 142 10.29 13.84 -9.51
CA TYR A 142 10.11 12.58 -8.78
C TYR A 142 8.76 12.59 -8.08
N ARG A 143 8.01 11.51 -8.23
CA ARG A 143 6.64 11.41 -7.75
C ARG A 143 6.54 10.52 -6.54
N PHE A 144 5.50 10.70 -5.75
CA PHE A 144 5.03 9.68 -4.84
C PHE A 144 3.68 9.13 -5.30
N SER A 145 3.37 7.90 -4.90
CA SER A 145 2.10 7.25 -5.17
C SER A 145 1.34 7.05 -3.87
N GLY A 146 0.08 7.45 -3.83
CA GLY A 146 -0.86 6.94 -2.84
C GLY A 146 -0.99 5.44 -2.99
N HIS A 147 -0.89 4.68 -1.88
CA HIS A 147 -0.77 3.23 -1.96
C HIS A 147 -2.10 2.52 -2.20
N GLY A 148 -3.21 3.06 -1.74
CA GLY A 148 -4.52 2.44 -1.95
C GLY A 148 -4.81 2.18 -3.42
N GLY A 149 -4.68 0.94 -3.87
CA GLY A 149 -4.81 0.52 -5.27
C GLY A 149 -3.53 0.66 -6.12
N ALA A 150 -2.41 1.12 -5.56
CA ALA A 150 -1.13 1.15 -6.28
C ALA A 150 -0.61 -0.26 -6.57
N VAL A 151 0.09 -0.41 -7.70
CA VAL A 151 0.68 -1.68 -8.13
C VAL A 151 2.20 -1.57 -8.09
N PHE A 152 2.81 -2.46 -7.34
CA PHE A 152 4.25 -2.53 -7.10
C PHE A 152 4.89 -3.61 -7.95
N HIS A 153 6.01 -3.29 -8.61
CA HIS A 153 6.89 -4.31 -9.16
C HIS A 153 7.63 -4.98 -7.99
N LYS A 154 7.27 -6.22 -7.70
CA LYS A 154 7.65 -6.93 -6.47
C LYS A 154 9.16 -6.92 -6.20
N LEU A 155 9.94 -7.44 -7.14
CA LEU A 155 11.39 -7.60 -6.92
C LEU A 155 12.12 -6.28 -6.75
N ASN A 156 11.80 -5.27 -7.56
CA ASN A 156 12.44 -3.96 -7.47
C ASN A 156 12.08 -3.26 -6.17
N THR A 157 10.82 -3.38 -5.75
CA THR A 157 10.36 -2.83 -4.46
C THR A 157 11.05 -3.53 -3.28
N ILE A 158 11.11 -4.87 -3.27
CA ILE A 158 11.83 -5.63 -2.23
C ILE A 158 13.28 -5.18 -2.16
N SER A 159 13.97 -5.07 -3.30
CA SER A 159 15.37 -4.63 -3.36
C SER A 159 15.58 -3.25 -2.76
N ALA A 160 14.65 -2.32 -2.99
CA ALA A 160 14.71 -0.97 -2.42
C ALA A 160 14.44 -0.98 -0.90
N LEU A 161 13.48 -1.79 -0.45
CA LEU A 161 13.10 -1.86 0.97
C LEU A 161 14.11 -2.59 1.85
N LEU A 162 14.97 -3.44 1.28
CA LEU A 162 16.05 -4.12 2.01
C LEU A 162 17.23 -3.21 2.35
N ARG A 163 17.28 -1.96 1.87
CA ARG A 163 18.37 -1.01 2.12
C ARG A 163 18.22 -0.35 3.50
N GLU A 164 18.58 -1.07 4.55
CA GLU A 164 18.52 -0.56 5.92
C GLU A 164 19.39 0.68 6.13
N ASP A 165 20.55 0.75 5.44
CA ASP A 165 21.44 1.92 5.46
C ASP A 165 20.71 3.20 5.01
N VAL A 166 19.85 3.11 3.98
CA VAL A 166 19.05 4.23 3.50
C VAL A 166 17.95 4.60 4.52
N ILE A 167 17.34 3.61 5.15
CA ILE A 167 16.31 3.84 6.17
C ILE A 167 16.92 4.56 7.37
N ASP A 168 18.06 4.10 7.85
CA ASP A 168 18.80 4.67 8.99
C ASP A 168 19.30 6.09 8.71
N GLU A 169 19.55 6.45 7.46
CA GLU A 169 19.89 7.81 7.06
C GLU A 169 18.64 8.69 6.87
N VAL A 170 17.63 8.22 6.12
CA VAL A 170 16.51 9.05 5.66
C VAL A 170 15.52 9.34 6.78
N VAL A 171 15.15 8.34 7.57
CA VAL A 171 14.09 8.49 8.57
C VAL A 171 14.48 9.48 9.68
N PRO A 172 15.68 9.39 10.32
CA PRO A 172 16.08 10.37 11.35
C PRO A 172 16.30 11.78 10.79
N ASN A 173 16.62 11.87 9.51
CA ASN A 173 16.90 13.14 8.84
C ASN A 173 15.73 13.66 7.99
N TRP A 174 14.53 13.10 8.14
CA TRP A 174 13.37 13.38 7.30
C TRP A 174 13.07 14.89 7.17
N SER A 175 13.05 15.62 8.27
CA SER A 175 12.82 17.07 8.27
C SER A 175 13.93 17.87 7.59
N LYS A 176 15.16 17.34 7.56
CA LYS A 176 16.29 18.01 6.87
C LYS A 176 16.13 17.99 5.34
N TYR A 177 15.31 17.12 4.83
CA TYR A 177 15.07 16.96 3.39
C TYR A 177 13.86 17.74 2.88
N ASP A 178 13.23 18.56 3.70
CA ASP A 178 12.01 19.31 3.38
C ASP A 178 10.87 18.38 2.89
N LEU A 179 10.79 17.17 3.46
CA LEU A 179 9.76 16.19 3.18
C LEU A 179 8.47 16.51 3.98
N PRO A 180 7.35 15.84 3.70
CA PRO A 180 6.12 16.03 4.45
C PRO A 180 6.32 15.88 5.95
N THR A 181 5.53 16.58 6.76
CA THR A 181 5.70 16.65 8.23
C THR A 181 5.50 15.31 8.94
N THR A 182 4.89 14.34 8.28
CA THR A 182 4.68 12.99 8.81
C THR A 182 5.27 11.96 7.84
N ILE A 183 5.75 10.84 8.37
CA ILE A 183 6.18 9.71 7.57
C ILE A 183 4.97 8.81 7.36
N ALA A 184 4.21 9.07 6.29
CA ALA A 184 3.21 8.13 5.82
C ALA A 184 3.88 7.04 4.98
N GLN A 185 3.29 5.85 4.95
CA GLN A 185 3.79 4.72 4.15
C GLN A 185 4.01 5.11 2.67
N ASP A 186 3.09 5.89 2.09
CA ASP A 186 3.13 6.35 0.71
C ASP A 186 4.40 7.12 0.39
N TYR A 187 4.76 8.06 1.26
CA TYR A 187 5.98 8.85 1.10
C TYR A 187 7.22 8.01 1.34
N LEU A 188 7.23 7.22 2.42
CA LEU A 188 8.39 6.42 2.80
C LEU A 188 8.78 5.47 1.67
N PHE A 189 7.86 4.67 1.15
CA PHE A 189 8.17 3.68 0.11
C PHE A 189 8.52 4.35 -1.21
N SER A 190 7.80 5.40 -1.61
CA SER A 190 8.12 6.15 -2.81
C SER A 190 9.52 6.77 -2.76
N ILE A 191 9.92 7.28 -1.60
CA ILE A 191 11.27 7.85 -1.40
C ILE A 191 12.32 6.76 -1.40
N LEU A 192 12.13 5.65 -0.68
CA LEU A 192 13.08 4.55 -0.65
C LEU A 192 13.30 3.95 -2.05
N VAL A 193 12.22 3.74 -2.81
CA VAL A 193 12.33 3.27 -4.21
C VAL A 193 13.10 4.29 -5.06
N THR A 194 12.76 5.58 -4.95
CA THR A 194 13.43 6.64 -5.73
C THR A 194 14.92 6.76 -5.39
N ILE A 195 15.28 6.74 -4.10
CA ILE A 195 16.68 6.83 -3.65
C ILE A 195 17.50 5.60 -4.08
N ASN A 196 16.85 4.47 -4.31
CA ASN A 196 17.52 3.27 -4.84
C ASN A 196 17.51 3.19 -6.38
N GLY A 197 17.21 4.30 -7.06
CA GLY A 197 17.24 4.42 -8.52
C GLY A 197 15.98 3.94 -9.22
N GLY A 198 14.96 3.53 -8.48
CA GLY A 198 13.66 3.14 -9.02
C GLY A 198 12.79 4.35 -9.42
N ASN A 199 11.65 4.06 -10.00
CA ASN A 199 10.73 5.05 -10.54
C ASN A 199 9.32 4.87 -9.95
N VAL A 200 8.64 6.00 -9.74
CA VAL A 200 7.24 6.06 -9.30
C VAL A 200 6.43 6.86 -10.31
N GLY A 201 5.29 6.35 -10.72
CA GLY A 201 4.45 7.03 -11.69
C GLY A 201 3.02 6.50 -11.78
N PRO A 202 2.16 7.16 -12.56
CA PRO A 202 0.77 6.76 -12.69
C PRO A 202 0.59 5.53 -13.60
N TYR A 203 -0.55 4.85 -13.45
CA TYR A 203 -1.10 3.97 -14.47
C TYR A 203 -2.54 4.39 -14.82
N ASP A 204 -2.97 4.04 -16.02
CA ASP A 204 -4.28 4.41 -16.50
C ASP A 204 -5.40 3.65 -15.76
N GLY A 205 -6.44 4.38 -15.38
CA GLY A 205 -7.58 3.83 -14.67
C GLY A 205 -7.46 3.81 -13.14
N HIS A 206 -6.35 4.29 -12.55
CA HIS A 206 -6.28 4.53 -11.11
C HIS A 206 -6.73 5.95 -10.77
N GLY A 207 -7.55 6.09 -9.76
CA GLY A 207 -8.03 7.40 -9.31
C GLY A 207 -8.59 7.40 -7.90
N GLU A 208 -8.75 8.59 -7.35
CA GLU A 208 -9.31 8.83 -6.02
C GLU A 208 -10.63 9.60 -6.10
N ARG A 209 -11.57 9.24 -5.25
CA ARG A 209 -12.82 9.99 -5.04
C ARG A 209 -13.18 10.01 -3.57
N HIS A 210 -13.47 11.21 -3.07
CA HIS A 210 -13.81 11.44 -1.66
C HIS A 210 -15.32 11.61 -1.40
N ASP A 211 -16.15 11.44 -2.43
CA ASP A 211 -17.62 11.65 -2.36
C ASP A 211 -18.42 10.36 -2.13
N ASN A 212 -17.74 9.26 -1.83
CA ASN A 212 -18.34 7.93 -1.61
C ASN A 212 -19.24 7.44 -2.78
N LYS A 213 -18.91 7.84 -4.02
CA LYS A 213 -19.59 7.36 -5.23
C LYS A 213 -18.64 6.51 -6.06
N ILE A 214 -19.15 5.42 -6.59
CA ILE A 214 -18.41 4.59 -7.55
C ILE A 214 -18.42 5.29 -8.91
N ASP A 215 -17.24 5.48 -9.50
CA ASP A 215 -17.06 5.95 -10.86
C ASP A 215 -16.56 4.81 -11.75
N GLN A 216 -17.42 4.31 -12.61
CA GLN A 216 -17.12 3.19 -13.52
C GLN A 216 -16.01 3.50 -14.54
N ARG A 217 -15.64 4.77 -14.71
CA ARG A 217 -14.49 5.18 -15.55
C ARG A 217 -13.15 4.97 -14.86
N ILE A 218 -13.16 4.81 -13.52
CA ILE A 218 -11.99 4.53 -12.70
C ILE A 218 -11.93 3.01 -12.49
N THR A 219 -10.92 2.36 -13.06
CA THR A 219 -10.73 0.91 -12.95
C THR A 219 -10.39 0.48 -11.52
N VAL A 220 -9.51 1.23 -10.85
CA VAL A 220 -9.15 1.05 -9.45
C VAL A 220 -9.40 2.36 -8.72
N GLN A 221 -10.41 2.39 -7.90
CA GLN A 221 -10.84 3.57 -7.16
C GLN A 221 -10.42 3.48 -5.70
N HIS A 222 -9.68 4.45 -5.22
CA HIS A 222 -9.30 4.64 -3.83
C HIS A 222 -10.18 5.71 -3.16
N GLN A 223 -10.15 5.77 -1.81
CA GLN A 223 -10.90 6.67 -0.93
C GLN A 223 -12.44 6.43 -0.97
N TYR A 224 -12.86 5.19 -1.26
CA TYR A 224 -14.26 4.82 -1.20
C TYR A 224 -14.64 4.32 0.21
N LYS A 225 -14.99 5.23 1.11
CA LYS A 225 -15.24 4.95 2.54
C LYS A 225 -16.71 4.68 2.87
N TYR A 226 -17.55 4.42 1.88
CA TYR A 226 -18.99 4.19 2.08
C TYR A 226 -19.27 3.04 3.08
N TRP A 227 -18.44 1.99 3.07
CA TRP A 227 -18.63 0.81 3.91
C TRP A 227 -18.01 0.90 5.30
N TYR A 228 -17.33 2.02 5.63
CA TYR A 228 -16.69 2.20 6.94
C TYR A 228 -17.75 2.27 8.05
N GLY A 229 -17.49 1.53 9.14
CA GLY A 229 -18.41 1.44 10.27
C GLY A 229 -19.64 0.58 10.04
N PHE A 230 -19.83 0.03 8.83
CA PHE A 230 -20.91 -0.94 8.61
C PHE A 230 -20.56 -2.29 9.24
N PRO A 231 -21.49 -2.89 10.02
CA PRO A 231 -21.31 -4.24 10.52
C PRO A 231 -21.38 -5.23 9.37
N MET A 232 -20.78 -6.41 9.55
CA MET A 232 -21.03 -7.52 8.65
C MET A 232 -22.52 -7.87 8.59
N PRO A 233 -23.08 -8.11 7.39
CA PRO A 233 -24.44 -8.64 7.25
C PRO A 233 -24.63 -9.91 8.08
N PRO A 234 -25.83 -10.17 8.64
CA PRO A 234 -26.07 -11.31 9.52
C PRO A 234 -25.59 -12.65 8.94
N GLU A 235 -25.80 -12.87 7.65
CA GLU A 235 -25.40 -14.07 6.91
C GLU A 235 -23.89 -14.22 6.71
N LEU A 236 -23.11 -13.14 6.87
CA LEU A 236 -21.65 -13.11 6.71
C LEU A 236 -20.90 -12.91 8.04
N LYS A 237 -21.62 -12.74 9.15
CA LYS A 237 -20.97 -12.48 10.46
C LYS A 237 -19.97 -13.55 10.87
N TYR A 238 -20.19 -14.80 10.47
CA TYR A 238 -19.30 -15.90 10.81
C TYR A 238 -17.90 -15.79 10.17
N LEU A 239 -17.75 -14.92 9.16
CA LEU A 239 -16.46 -14.73 8.45
C LEU A 239 -15.44 -13.93 9.27
N VAL A 240 -15.88 -13.18 10.29
CA VAL A 240 -15.00 -12.34 11.11
C VAL A 240 -15.35 -12.54 12.58
N THR A 241 -14.37 -12.82 13.42
CA THR A 241 -14.56 -13.00 14.86
C THR A 241 -13.82 -11.95 15.66
N GLY A 242 -14.36 -11.61 16.84
CA GLY A 242 -13.86 -10.52 17.68
C GLY A 242 -14.44 -9.14 17.31
N ALA A 243 -15.40 -9.11 16.37
CA ALA A 243 -16.10 -7.90 15.94
C ALA A 243 -17.31 -7.62 16.85
#